data_304422cae425796aa7b831c2f1dda8df
#
_entry.id   304422cae425796aa7b831c2f1dda8df
#
_cell.length_a   1.000
_cell.length_b   1.000
_cell.length_c   1.000
_cell.angle_alpha   90.00
_cell.angle_beta   90.00
_cell.angle_gamma   90.00
#
_symmetry.space_group_name_H-M   'P 1'
#
loop_
_entity.id
_entity.type
_entity.pdbx_description
1 polymer ?
#
loop_
_entity_poly.entity_id
_entity_poly.type
_entity_poly.pdbx_seq_one_letter_code
_entity_poly.pdbx_strand_id
1 'polypeptide(L)'
;MRERITTILFLILAYCSSGNVYGQKVNYQQFDNIYLGAEASVISCFLQDSEGLIWVGSNKGLFSYDGYSTQQHFTYGERTNTRIYCGIIADNTYLYLGTDNGILVYNYRTDKYEQPDTDFPTDVRTMVLQGDTLWIGSLNGLYTYQLKSRQLNHFDSKQTGLPHNTIYSIIHTKDNQIYIGTYNGLCRYVQASGKFENILLPVNRGGSNLFVNSLLEDTTRQCIWIGMEGYLFQYNPTIGEMKAIEVFHNNSIKSLALDGDENLLAGTDNGLYVYQNDKEPLQHIIHDSRNIQSLTNNIIWNIFSDQEHNIWLGTDYGISLSRYNSALQFVPISQITGTGDGNQFYSLFRDSKGFYWFGGTNGVIRFTHPAGNKHDAIWYRMGDKNHPLSHNRIRHIYEDREQQLWIATDGSINRYDYNTHQFVHYNIVDSTGTYNTNWAYYLFEDTDGKLWIATCLGGIFVVDKHKLIQSAGRSYVADQNYSIHNGLSGMFINQIVPDAEGNVWVLLYNSKGIDLSLIHI
;
A
#
# COMPACT_ATOMS: atom_id res chain seq x y z
N MET A 1 9.13 21.13 -44.88
CA MET A 1 8.47 21.27 -43.57
C MET A 1 7.64 20.04 -43.17
N ARG A 2 6.91 19.41 -44.10
CA ARG A 2 6.15 18.16 -43.82
C ARG A 2 7.03 16.95 -43.49
N GLU A 3 8.16 16.74 -44.16
CA GLU A 3 9.05 15.60 -43.88
C GLU A 3 9.74 15.68 -42.53
N ARG A 4 10.07 16.87 -42.01
CA ARG A 4 10.67 17.02 -40.68
C ARG A 4 9.67 16.77 -39.53
N ILE A 5 8.38 17.06 -39.75
CA ILE A 5 7.33 16.78 -38.77
C ILE A 5 7.05 15.28 -38.69
N THR A 6 7.10 14.57 -39.82
CA THR A 6 6.90 13.12 -39.89
C THR A 6 8.07 12.38 -39.19
N THR A 7 9.31 12.85 -39.36
CA THR A 7 10.49 12.26 -38.73
C THR A 7 10.50 12.51 -37.20
N ILE A 8 10.03 13.67 -36.73
CA ILE A 8 9.90 13.96 -35.30
C ILE A 8 8.76 13.13 -34.67
N LEU A 9 7.63 12.95 -35.38
CA LEU A 9 6.55 12.08 -34.90
C LEU A 9 6.98 10.60 -34.82
N PHE A 10 7.78 10.13 -35.77
CA PHE A 10 8.34 8.76 -35.75
C PHE A 10 9.37 8.58 -34.65
N LEU A 11 10.18 9.59 -34.34
CA LEU A 11 11.12 9.56 -33.22
C LEU A 11 10.42 9.62 -31.87
N ILE A 12 9.31 10.37 -31.74
CA ILE A 12 8.49 10.37 -30.51
C ILE A 12 7.77 9.03 -30.35
N LEU A 13 7.23 8.44 -31.43
CA LEU A 13 6.62 7.10 -31.37
C LEU A 13 7.65 5.99 -31.12
N ALA A 14 8.88 6.10 -31.66
CA ALA A 14 9.95 5.15 -31.37
C ALA A 14 10.51 5.30 -29.95
N TYR A 15 10.49 6.50 -29.37
CA TYR A 15 10.85 6.73 -27.97
C TYR A 15 9.77 6.23 -27.00
N CYS A 16 8.49 6.27 -27.39
CA CYS A 16 7.40 5.66 -26.63
C CYS A 16 7.34 4.13 -26.77
N SER A 17 7.94 3.55 -27.83
CA SER A 17 7.95 2.08 -28.02
C SER A 17 9.19 1.38 -27.49
N SER A 18 10.24 2.11 -27.07
CA SER A 18 11.45 1.55 -26.43
C SER A 18 11.50 1.77 -24.92
N GLY A 19 10.48 2.40 -24.32
CA GLY A 19 10.23 2.28 -22.90
C GLY A 19 9.86 0.83 -22.64
N ASN A 20 10.73 0.07 -22.00
CA ASN A 20 10.33 -1.14 -21.32
C ASN A 20 9.11 -0.76 -20.47
N VAL A 21 7.92 -1.15 -20.91
CA VAL A 21 6.79 -1.29 -20.04
C VAL A 21 7.21 -2.40 -19.08
N TYR A 22 7.93 -2.04 -18.03
CA TYR A 22 7.99 -2.89 -16.85
C TYR A 22 6.52 -3.02 -16.46
N GLY A 23 5.93 -4.19 -16.68
CA GLY A 23 4.65 -4.54 -16.11
C GLY A 23 4.73 -4.15 -14.64
N GLN A 24 3.89 -3.23 -14.22
CA GLN A 24 3.88 -2.75 -12.85
C GLN A 24 3.42 -3.94 -12.01
N LYS A 25 4.38 -4.58 -11.34
CA LYS A 25 4.13 -5.72 -10.46
C LYS A 25 3.41 -5.22 -9.21
N VAL A 26 2.49 -6.00 -8.70
CA VAL A 26 1.90 -5.77 -7.38
C VAL A 26 3.02 -5.63 -6.35
N ASN A 27 3.02 -4.54 -5.61
CA ASN A 27 4.04 -4.28 -4.59
C ASN A 27 3.53 -4.70 -3.22
N TYR A 28 3.77 -5.94 -2.82
CA TYR A 28 3.39 -6.47 -1.50
C TYR A 28 4.21 -5.91 -0.32
N GLN A 29 5.08 -4.94 -0.54
CA GLN A 29 5.81 -4.27 0.55
C GLN A 29 5.05 -3.08 1.13
N GLN A 30 3.91 -2.72 0.52
CA GLN A 30 3.15 -1.53 0.89
C GLN A 30 1.66 -1.81 0.83
N PHE A 31 0.98 -1.50 1.93
CA PHE A 31 -0.45 -1.66 2.07
C PHE A 31 -1.10 -0.36 2.52
N ASP A 32 -2.26 -0.06 1.97
CA ASP A 32 -3.21 0.89 2.55
C ASP A 32 -3.97 0.15 3.65
N ASN A 33 -3.77 0.57 4.90
CA ASN A 33 -4.38 -0.08 6.05
C ASN A 33 -5.72 0.57 6.40
N ILE A 34 -6.80 -0.23 6.43
CA ILE A 34 -8.17 0.21 6.68
C ILE A 34 -8.69 -0.47 7.95
N TYR A 35 -9.22 0.33 8.87
CA TYR A 35 -9.75 -0.15 10.15
C TYR A 35 -11.26 0.09 10.21
N LEU A 36 -12.02 -0.91 10.67
CA LEU A 36 -13.45 -0.85 10.83
C LEU A 36 -13.81 -0.29 12.21
N GLY A 37 -13.82 1.04 12.35
CA GLY A 37 -14.09 1.72 13.63
C GLY A 37 -12.86 1.81 14.55
N ALA A 38 -13.09 2.16 15.83
CA ALA A 38 -12.03 2.46 16.80
C ALA A 38 -11.38 1.22 17.43
N GLU A 39 -11.95 0.05 17.27
CA GLU A 39 -11.46 -1.20 17.87
C GLU A 39 -10.98 -2.19 16.80
N ALA A 40 -10.06 -3.08 17.19
CA ALA A 40 -9.60 -4.19 16.36
C ALA A 40 -10.78 -5.04 15.85
N SER A 41 -10.81 -5.30 14.55
CA SER A 41 -11.83 -6.12 13.91
C SER A 41 -11.19 -7.25 13.13
N VAL A 42 -11.63 -8.48 13.40
CA VAL A 42 -11.26 -9.67 12.61
C VAL A 42 -12.05 -9.63 11.31
N ILE A 43 -11.35 -9.64 10.19
CA ILE A 43 -11.94 -9.59 8.86
C ILE A 43 -11.95 -11.00 8.27
N SER A 44 -13.13 -11.51 7.98
CA SER A 44 -13.32 -12.90 7.59
C SER A 44 -13.60 -13.09 6.09
N CYS A 45 -14.25 -12.14 5.43
CA CYS A 45 -14.55 -12.23 4.01
C CYS A 45 -14.75 -10.87 3.34
N PHE A 46 -14.58 -10.87 2.02
CA PHE A 46 -14.85 -9.74 1.15
C PHE A 46 -15.77 -10.16 0.00
N LEU A 47 -16.58 -9.22 -0.48
CA LEU A 47 -17.38 -9.34 -1.69
C LEU A 47 -17.31 -8.01 -2.44
N GLN A 48 -17.43 -8.05 -3.75
CA GLN A 48 -17.57 -6.84 -4.57
C GLN A 48 -18.86 -6.94 -5.36
N ASP A 49 -19.70 -5.91 -5.27
CA ASP A 49 -20.93 -5.87 -6.06
C ASP A 49 -20.71 -5.34 -7.48
N SER A 50 -21.77 -5.32 -8.28
CA SER A 50 -21.73 -4.87 -9.67
C SER A 50 -21.45 -3.37 -9.83
N GLU A 51 -21.52 -2.57 -8.76
CA GLU A 51 -21.20 -1.15 -8.74
C GLU A 51 -19.78 -0.87 -8.26
N GLY A 52 -19.05 -1.92 -7.87
CA GLY A 52 -17.67 -1.85 -7.41
C GLY A 52 -17.53 -1.63 -5.89
N LEU A 53 -18.64 -1.53 -5.15
CA LEU A 53 -18.60 -1.38 -3.70
C LEU A 53 -18.07 -2.66 -3.06
N ILE A 54 -17.14 -2.51 -2.10
CA ILE A 54 -16.58 -3.63 -1.35
C ILE A 54 -17.38 -3.86 -0.08
N TRP A 55 -17.90 -5.07 0.07
CA TRP A 55 -18.57 -5.54 1.26
C TRP A 55 -17.62 -6.35 2.12
N VAL A 56 -17.62 -6.11 3.42
CA VAL A 56 -16.67 -6.69 4.38
C VAL A 56 -17.41 -7.39 5.49
N GLY A 57 -17.22 -8.69 5.59
CA GLY A 57 -17.70 -9.50 6.71
C GLY A 57 -16.67 -9.54 7.84
N SER A 58 -17.10 -9.26 9.06
CA SER A 58 -16.23 -9.20 10.23
C SER A 58 -16.85 -9.84 11.47
N ASN A 59 -16.08 -9.92 12.56
CA ASN A 59 -16.61 -10.31 13.87
C ASN A 59 -17.57 -9.28 14.50
N LYS A 60 -17.73 -8.12 13.85
CA LYS A 60 -18.64 -7.03 14.28
C LYS A 60 -19.79 -6.80 13.30
N GLY A 61 -20.02 -7.72 12.37
CA GLY A 61 -21.08 -7.65 11.37
C GLY A 61 -20.60 -7.23 9.99
N LEU A 62 -21.53 -6.71 9.19
CA LEU A 62 -21.34 -6.30 7.82
C LEU A 62 -20.96 -4.83 7.73
N PHE A 63 -19.94 -4.57 6.91
CA PHE A 63 -19.52 -3.22 6.53
C PHE A 63 -19.46 -3.09 5.02
N SER A 64 -19.56 -1.86 4.52
CA SER A 64 -19.21 -1.51 3.14
C SER A 64 -18.08 -0.51 3.11
N TYR A 65 -17.31 -0.49 2.01
CA TYR A 65 -16.24 0.46 1.75
C TYR A 65 -16.35 1.00 0.33
N ASP A 66 -16.41 2.32 0.20
CA ASP A 66 -16.63 3.06 -1.04
C ASP A 66 -15.35 3.64 -1.67
N GLY A 67 -14.18 3.27 -1.14
CA GLY A 67 -12.89 3.84 -1.52
C GLY A 67 -12.40 4.94 -0.58
N TYR A 68 -13.25 5.50 0.28
CA TYR A 68 -12.94 6.60 1.20
C TYR A 68 -13.34 6.31 2.64
N SER A 69 -14.52 5.73 2.84
CA SER A 69 -15.12 5.53 4.17
C SER A 69 -15.69 4.13 4.32
N THR A 70 -15.77 3.68 5.58
CA THR A 70 -16.43 2.44 5.96
C THR A 70 -17.77 2.74 6.60
N GLN A 71 -18.83 2.04 6.17
CA GLN A 71 -20.16 2.13 6.75
C GLN A 71 -20.56 0.77 7.33
N GLN A 72 -21.07 0.75 8.57
CA GLN A 72 -21.60 -0.46 9.20
C GLN A 72 -23.11 -0.59 8.91
N HIS A 73 -23.53 -1.80 8.54
CA HIS A 73 -24.92 -2.15 8.26
C HIS A 73 -25.47 -3.03 9.39
N PHE A 74 -26.38 -2.49 10.20
CA PHE A 74 -26.93 -3.16 11.36
C PHE A 74 -28.20 -3.95 11.02
N THR A 75 -28.40 -5.09 11.68
CA THR A 75 -29.70 -5.76 11.72
C THR A 75 -30.72 -4.92 12.47
N TYR A 76 -31.94 -4.81 11.93
CA TYR A 76 -32.99 -4.02 12.52
C TYR A 76 -33.40 -4.62 13.88
N GLY A 77 -33.30 -3.82 14.96
CA GLY A 77 -33.83 -4.13 16.29
C GLY A 77 -32.86 -4.60 17.35
N GLU A 78 -31.71 -5.18 16.98
CA GLU A 78 -30.68 -5.56 17.93
C GLU A 78 -29.30 -5.13 17.40
N ARG A 79 -28.55 -4.39 18.21
CA ARG A 79 -27.11 -4.12 17.97
C ARG A 79 -26.31 -5.39 18.29
N THR A 80 -26.63 -6.49 17.62
CA THR A 80 -25.90 -7.73 17.80
C THR A 80 -24.73 -7.73 16.84
N ASN A 81 -23.53 -7.78 17.39
CA ASN A 81 -22.29 -8.05 16.68
C ASN A 81 -22.31 -9.50 16.19
N THR A 82 -23.05 -9.78 15.13
CA THR A 82 -23.11 -11.10 14.53
C THR A 82 -21.84 -11.32 13.71
N ARG A 83 -21.07 -12.33 14.07
CA ARG A 83 -19.85 -12.68 13.34
C ARG A 83 -20.19 -13.26 11.98
N ILE A 84 -19.68 -12.64 10.92
CA ILE A 84 -19.82 -13.09 9.53
C ILE A 84 -18.53 -13.82 9.14
N TYR A 85 -18.63 -15.05 8.66
CA TYR A 85 -17.48 -15.87 8.25
C TYR A 85 -17.26 -15.88 6.74
N CYS A 86 -18.35 -15.89 5.98
CA CYS A 86 -18.34 -15.94 4.52
C CYS A 86 -19.55 -15.20 3.95
N GLY A 87 -19.51 -14.92 2.67
CA GLY A 87 -20.64 -14.32 1.98
C GLY A 87 -20.65 -14.65 0.50
N ILE A 88 -21.81 -14.49 -0.14
CA ILE A 88 -21.98 -14.58 -1.58
C ILE A 88 -23.04 -13.59 -2.05
N ILE A 89 -22.87 -13.07 -3.25
CA ILE A 89 -23.85 -12.21 -3.92
C ILE A 89 -24.73 -13.06 -4.84
N ALA A 90 -26.04 -12.93 -4.69
CA ALA A 90 -27.01 -13.55 -5.57
C ALA A 90 -27.91 -12.48 -6.24
N ASP A 91 -28.21 -12.67 -7.53
CA ASP A 91 -29.12 -11.85 -8.35
C ASP A 91 -28.82 -10.35 -8.32
N ASN A 92 -27.53 -9.96 -8.10
CA ASN A 92 -27.08 -8.56 -7.97
C ASN A 92 -27.96 -7.71 -7.02
N THR A 93 -28.51 -8.33 -6.00
CA THR A 93 -29.44 -7.71 -5.06
C THR A 93 -29.23 -8.17 -3.63
N TYR A 94 -28.92 -9.44 -3.44
CA TYR A 94 -28.87 -10.06 -2.13
C TYR A 94 -27.47 -10.53 -1.75
N LEU A 95 -27.06 -10.20 -0.53
CA LEU A 95 -25.93 -10.85 0.15
C LEU A 95 -26.46 -11.96 1.04
N TYR A 96 -26.02 -13.18 0.79
CA TYR A 96 -26.18 -14.30 1.72
C TYR A 96 -24.92 -14.36 2.57
N LEU A 97 -25.06 -14.15 3.87
CA LEU A 97 -23.95 -14.03 4.81
C LEU A 97 -23.97 -15.17 5.81
N GLY A 98 -22.93 -16.01 5.78
CA GLY A 98 -22.77 -17.14 6.69
C GLY A 98 -22.27 -16.68 8.06
N THR A 99 -22.99 -17.07 9.11
CA THR A 99 -22.74 -16.65 10.49
C THR A 99 -22.70 -17.84 11.46
N ASP A 100 -22.42 -17.58 12.72
CA ASP A 100 -22.56 -18.56 13.81
C ASP A 100 -24.02 -19.00 14.04
N ASN A 101 -24.99 -18.13 13.72
CA ASN A 101 -26.42 -18.39 13.93
C ASN A 101 -27.19 -18.75 12.65
N GLY A 102 -26.53 -19.14 11.58
CA GLY A 102 -27.16 -19.45 10.30
C GLY A 102 -26.76 -18.49 9.18
N ILE A 103 -27.68 -18.26 8.26
CA ILE A 103 -27.47 -17.36 7.13
C ILE A 103 -28.34 -16.10 7.32
N LEU A 104 -27.69 -14.93 7.26
CA LEU A 104 -28.38 -13.65 7.12
C LEU A 104 -28.54 -13.34 5.64
N VAL A 105 -29.72 -12.87 5.26
CA VAL A 105 -30.00 -12.37 3.91
C VAL A 105 -30.13 -10.87 3.96
N TYR A 106 -29.28 -10.15 3.24
CA TYR A 106 -29.26 -8.70 3.20
C TYR A 106 -29.50 -8.20 1.78
N ASN A 107 -30.55 -7.40 1.62
CA ASN A 107 -30.84 -6.74 0.37
C ASN A 107 -30.11 -5.39 0.33
N TYR A 108 -29.01 -5.34 -0.40
CA TYR A 108 -28.17 -4.15 -0.44
C TYR A 108 -28.70 -3.01 -1.32
N ARG A 109 -29.75 -3.26 -2.12
CA ARG A 109 -30.46 -2.21 -2.86
C ARG A 109 -31.41 -1.42 -1.98
N THR A 110 -31.97 -2.05 -0.96
CA THR A 110 -32.95 -1.43 -0.05
C THR A 110 -32.41 -1.16 1.34
N ASP A 111 -31.16 -1.56 1.62
CA ASP A 111 -30.48 -1.48 2.93
C ASP A 111 -31.29 -2.17 4.04
N LYS A 112 -31.74 -3.42 3.77
CA LYS A 112 -32.56 -4.18 4.71
C LYS A 112 -32.16 -5.63 4.83
N TYR A 113 -32.18 -6.14 6.05
CA TYR A 113 -32.12 -7.58 6.30
C TYR A 113 -33.49 -8.21 6.09
N GLU A 114 -33.48 -9.35 5.40
CA GLU A 114 -34.69 -10.16 5.20
C GLU A 114 -34.60 -11.41 6.08
N GLN A 115 -35.76 -11.82 6.66
CA GLN A 115 -35.84 -13.06 7.41
C GLN A 115 -36.01 -14.21 6.42
N PRO A 116 -35.08 -15.20 6.40
CA PRO A 116 -35.27 -16.37 5.57
C PRO A 116 -36.41 -17.24 6.12
N ASP A 117 -37.23 -17.78 5.21
CA ASP A 117 -38.28 -18.75 5.53
C ASP A 117 -37.77 -20.16 5.85
N THR A 118 -36.46 -20.32 6.02
CA THR A 118 -35.76 -21.60 6.13
C THR A 118 -34.82 -21.57 7.34
N ASP A 119 -34.85 -22.61 8.15
CA ASP A 119 -33.90 -22.80 9.24
C ASP A 119 -32.57 -23.30 8.69
N PHE A 120 -31.66 -22.38 8.42
CA PHE A 120 -30.32 -22.70 7.97
C PHE A 120 -29.44 -23.29 9.08
N PRO A 121 -28.42 -24.12 8.71
CA PRO A 121 -27.48 -24.66 9.68
C PRO A 121 -26.71 -23.53 10.38
N THR A 122 -26.39 -23.72 11.66
CA THR A 122 -25.49 -22.84 12.40
C THR A 122 -24.04 -23.01 11.96
N ASP A 123 -23.19 -22.06 12.34
CA ASP A 123 -21.74 -22.11 12.06
C ASP A 123 -21.39 -22.28 10.58
N VAL A 124 -21.99 -21.46 9.73
CA VAL A 124 -21.75 -21.48 8.28
C VAL A 124 -20.38 -20.85 7.99
N ARG A 125 -19.46 -21.66 7.45
CA ARG A 125 -18.05 -21.30 7.22
C ARG A 125 -17.72 -20.96 5.78
N THR A 126 -18.43 -21.55 4.82
CA THR A 126 -18.18 -21.37 3.41
C THR A 126 -19.47 -21.53 2.60
N MET A 127 -19.57 -20.78 1.52
CA MET A 127 -20.69 -20.90 0.57
C MET A 127 -20.19 -20.70 -0.85
N VAL A 128 -20.79 -21.40 -1.81
CA VAL A 128 -20.56 -21.19 -3.24
C VAL A 128 -21.86 -21.36 -4.03
N LEU A 129 -22.03 -20.56 -5.07
CA LEU A 129 -23.19 -20.61 -5.95
C LEU A 129 -22.88 -21.42 -7.21
N GLN A 130 -23.74 -22.41 -7.51
CA GLN A 130 -23.74 -23.18 -8.75
C GLN A 130 -25.12 -23.04 -9.43
N GLY A 131 -25.24 -22.13 -10.38
CA GLY A 131 -26.54 -21.80 -10.97
C GLY A 131 -27.52 -21.28 -9.92
N ASP A 132 -28.64 -21.99 -9.71
CA ASP A 132 -29.67 -21.68 -8.70
C ASP A 132 -29.44 -22.39 -7.35
N THR A 133 -28.37 -23.17 -7.25
CA THR A 133 -28.04 -23.95 -6.04
C THR A 133 -26.97 -23.28 -5.23
N LEU A 134 -27.28 -22.91 -4.01
CA LEU A 134 -26.32 -22.45 -3.01
C LEU A 134 -25.81 -23.65 -2.21
N TRP A 135 -24.52 -23.97 -2.35
CA TRP A 135 -23.82 -24.93 -1.52
C TRP A 135 -23.37 -24.27 -0.24
N ILE A 136 -23.69 -24.88 0.92
CA ILE A 136 -23.46 -24.32 2.24
C ILE A 136 -22.65 -25.30 3.06
N GLY A 137 -21.44 -24.91 3.43
CA GLY A 137 -20.59 -25.67 4.34
C GLY A 137 -20.63 -25.11 5.75
N SER A 138 -20.98 -25.96 6.72
CA SER A 138 -21.02 -25.61 8.13
C SER A 138 -20.14 -26.54 8.97
N LEU A 139 -20.01 -26.25 10.27
CA LEU A 139 -19.36 -27.20 11.19
C LEU A 139 -20.19 -28.46 11.44
N ASN A 140 -21.48 -28.44 11.06
CA ASN A 140 -22.47 -29.48 11.36
C ASN A 140 -22.98 -30.21 10.12
N GLY A 141 -22.43 -29.97 8.94
CA GLY A 141 -22.82 -30.64 7.71
C GLY A 141 -22.60 -29.82 6.44
N LEU A 142 -22.82 -30.48 5.33
CA LEU A 142 -22.93 -29.88 4.02
C LEU A 142 -24.39 -29.80 3.61
N TYR A 143 -24.80 -28.67 3.08
CA TYR A 143 -26.19 -28.43 2.65
C TYR A 143 -26.23 -27.87 1.23
N THR A 144 -27.36 -28.07 0.55
CA THR A 144 -27.70 -27.31 -0.65
C THR A 144 -29.03 -26.62 -0.48
N TYR A 145 -29.10 -25.36 -0.89
CA TYR A 145 -30.31 -24.55 -0.87
C TYR A 145 -30.63 -24.07 -2.28
N GLN A 146 -31.83 -24.38 -2.76
CA GLN A 146 -32.33 -23.93 -4.06
C GLN A 146 -32.93 -22.53 -3.91
N LEU A 147 -32.36 -21.52 -4.52
CA LEU A 147 -32.80 -20.12 -4.36
C LEU A 147 -34.24 -19.90 -4.81
N LYS A 148 -34.68 -20.54 -5.92
CA LYS A 148 -36.03 -20.38 -6.47
C LYS A 148 -37.09 -21.21 -5.74
N SER A 149 -36.81 -22.49 -5.49
CA SER A 149 -37.76 -23.40 -4.84
C SER A 149 -37.72 -23.36 -3.32
N ARG A 150 -36.70 -22.68 -2.74
CA ARG A 150 -36.44 -22.58 -1.29
C ARG A 150 -36.28 -23.92 -0.59
N GLN A 151 -35.88 -24.97 -1.33
CA GLN A 151 -35.67 -26.31 -0.79
C GLN A 151 -34.27 -26.43 -0.22
N LEU A 152 -34.15 -26.84 1.05
CA LEU A 152 -32.90 -27.16 1.74
C LEU A 152 -32.72 -28.68 1.79
N ASN A 153 -31.55 -29.18 1.35
CA ASN A 153 -31.15 -30.56 1.49
C ASN A 153 -29.88 -30.68 2.32
N HIS A 154 -29.74 -31.76 3.08
CA HIS A 154 -28.60 -32.06 3.94
C HIS A 154 -27.85 -33.30 3.50
N PHE A 155 -26.51 -33.24 3.51
CA PHE A 155 -25.63 -34.37 3.24
C PHE A 155 -24.89 -34.77 4.52
N ASP A 156 -25.16 -35.95 5.02
CA ASP A 156 -24.49 -36.56 6.17
C ASP A 156 -23.35 -37.49 5.72
N SER A 157 -22.19 -37.38 6.36
CA SER A 157 -21.01 -38.20 6.09
C SER A 157 -21.27 -39.71 6.17
N LYS A 158 -22.16 -40.17 7.04
CA LYS A 158 -22.51 -41.57 7.21
C LYS A 158 -23.24 -42.19 6.01
N GLN A 159 -23.89 -41.37 5.19
CA GLN A 159 -24.77 -41.84 4.12
C GLN A 159 -24.23 -41.53 2.72
N THR A 160 -23.41 -40.51 2.57
CA THR A 160 -23.08 -39.92 1.27
C THR A 160 -21.64 -40.15 0.82
N GLY A 161 -20.76 -40.65 1.70
CA GLY A 161 -19.33 -40.79 1.42
C GLY A 161 -18.53 -39.51 1.67
N LEU A 162 -19.15 -38.48 2.23
CA LEU A 162 -18.47 -37.25 2.66
C LEU A 162 -17.43 -37.58 3.76
N PRO A 163 -16.15 -37.12 3.66
CA PRO A 163 -15.10 -37.51 4.61
C PRO A 163 -15.37 -37.11 6.07
N HIS A 164 -16.01 -35.96 6.26
CA HIS A 164 -16.38 -35.43 7.58
C HIS A 164 -17.53 -34.43 7.47
N ASN A 165 -18.33 -34.27 8.53
CA ASN A 165 -19.44 -33.30 8.55
C ASN A 165 -18.96 -31.86 8.70
N THR A 166 -17.80 -31.62 9.25
CA THR A 166 -17.25 -30.26 9.40
C THR A 166 -16.59 -29.81 8.10
N ILE A 167 -17.18 -28.78 7.48
CA ILE A 167 -16.80 -28.26 6.17
C ILE A 167 -16.10 -26.91 6.37
N TYR A 168 -14.91 -26.74 5.78
CA TYR A 168 -14.13 -25.51 5.85
C TYR A 168 -14.06 -24.75 4.53
N SER A 169 -14.07 -25.44 3.40
CA SER A 169 -13.97 -24.84 2.08
C SER A 169 -14.77 -25.56 1.03
N ILE A 170 -15.36 -24.83 0.10
CA ILE A 170 -16.06 -25.36 -1.08
C ILE A 170 -15.64 -24.49 -2.26
N ILE A 171 -15.36 -25.12 -3.40
CA ILE A 171 -15.20 -24.41 -4.68
C ILE A 171 -16.11 -25.03 -5.75
N HIS A 172 -16.60 -24.17 -6.62
CA HIS A 172 -17.24 -24.50 -7.87
C HIS A 172 -16.29 -24.15 -9.01
N THR A 173 -15.83 -25.16 -9.75
CA THR A 173 -14.85 -24.99 -10.81
C THR A 173 -15.50 -24.64 -12.15
N LYS A 174 -14.72 -24.09 -13.08
CA LYS A 174 -15.21 -23.70 -14.42
C LYS A 174 -15.77 -24.88 -15.24
N ASP A 175 -15.26 -26.08 -15.00
CA ASP A 175 -15.79 -27.31 -15.59
C ASP A 175 -17.00 -27.89 -14.82
N ASN A 176 -17.63 -27.07 -13.99
CA ASN A 176 -18.85 -27.35 -13.24
C ASN A 176 -18.71 -28.49 -12.19
N GLN A 177 -17.51 -28.67 -11.63
CA GLN A 177 -17.30 -29.61 -10.53
C GLN A 177 -17.40 -28.89 -9.18
N ILE A 178 -17.80 -29.62 -8.14
CA ILE A 178 -17.80 -29.15 -6.73
C ILE A 178 -16.76 -29.96 -5.96
N TYR A 179 -15.79 -29.24 -5.38
CA TYR A 179 -14.82 -29.81 -4.46
C TYR A 179 -15.07 -29.26 -3.05
N ILE A 180 -14.96 -30.16 -2.07
CA ILE A 180 -15.28 -29.87 -0.67
C ILE A 180 -14.09 -30.25 0.20
N GLY A 181 -13.56 -29.24 0.91
CA GLY A 181 -12.54 -29.39 1.94
C GLY A 181 -13.18 -29.55 3.32
N THR A 182 -12.84 -30.65 3.97
CA THR A 182 -13.41 -31.03 5.28
C THR A 182 -12.34 -31.05 6.37
N TYR A 183 -12.77 -31.26 7.61
CA TYR A 183 -11.88 -31.53 8.74
C TYR A 183 -10.99 -32.77 8.52
N ASN A 184 -11.41 -33.71 7.70
CA ASN A 184 -10.71 -34.98 7.47
C ASN A 184 -10.55 -35.29 5.98
N GLY A 185 -10.05 -34.36 5.19
CA GLY A 185 -9.67 -34.58 3.81
C GLY A 185 -10.53 -33.81 2.79
N LEU A 186 -10.23 -34.14 1.53
CA LEU A 186 -10.82 -33.54 0.33
C LEU A 186 -11.73 -34.56 -0.37
N CYS A 187 -12.86 -34.10 -0.89
CA CYS A 187 -13.70 -34.87 -1.77
C CYS A 187 -14.28 -34.05 -2.93
N ARG A 188 -14.75 -34.76 -3.95
CA ARG A 188 -15.48 -34.23 -5.10
C ARG A 188 -16.92 -34.75 -5.09
N TYR A 189 -17.88 -33.90 -5.39
CA TYR A 189 -19.27 -34.30 -5.58
C TYR A 189 -19.47 -34.92 -6.96
N VAL A 190 -20.06 -36.12 -7.00
CA VAL A 190 -20.37 -36.85 -8.23
C VAL A 190 -21.86 -36.70 -8.49
N GLN A 191 -22.25 -35.79 -9.36
CA GLN A 191 -23.65 -35.44 -9.63
C GLN A 191 -24.49 -36.66 -10.08
N ALA A 192 -23.92 -37.58 -10.88
CA ALA A 192 -24.62 -38.75 -11.39
C ALA A 192 -25.08 -39.73 -10.30
N SER A 193 -24.35 -39.82 -9.19
CA SER A 193 -24.66 -40.72 -8.07
C SER A 193 -25.21 -40.04 -6.85
N GLY A 194 -25.10 -38.70 -6.78
CA GLY A 194 -25.41 -37.91 -5.58
C GLY A 194 -24.46 -38.18 -4.39
N LYS A 195 -23.28 -38.76 -4.65
CA LYS A 195 -22.29 -39.15 -3.64
C LYS A 195 -20.99 -38.39 -3.77
N PHE A 196 -20.15 -38.50 -2.74
CA PHE A 196 -18.82 -37.86 -2.71
C PHE A 196 -17.73 -38.93 -2.95
N GLU A 197 -16.77 -38.57 -3.79
CA GLU A 197 -15.56 -39.33 -4.07
C GLU A 197 -14.38 -38.68 -3.32
N ASN A 198 -13.72 -39.47 -2.48
CA ASN A 198 -12.60 -38.99 -1.67
C ASN A 198 -11.32 -38.90 -2.51
N ILE A 199 -10.58 -37.82 -2.36
CA ILE A 199 -9.29 -37.57 -3.00
C ILE A 199 -8.19 -37.77 -1.96
N LEU A 200 -7.28 -38.70 -2.24
CA LEU A 200 -6.22 -39.09 -1.33
C LEU A 200 -5.17 -37.98 -1.23
N LEU A 201 -4.94 -37.50 -0.02
CA LEU A 201 -3.89 -36.51 0.29
C LEU A 201 -2.63 -37.23 0.78
N PRO A 202 -1.44 -37.04 0.16
CA PRO A 202 -0.21 -37.76 0.52
C PRO A 202 0.45 -37.17 1.75
N VAL A 203 -0.21 -37.20 2.91
CA VAL A 203 0.26 -36.67 4.18
C VAL A 203 0.73 -37.79 5.08
N ASN A 204 2.03 -37.84 5.41
CA ASN A 204 2.65 -38.83 6.30
C ASN A 204 2.58 -38.43 7.77
N ARG A 205 1.37 -38.15 8.30
CA ARG A 205 1.20 -37.92 9.75
C ARG A 205 0.30 -39.00 10.32
N GLY A 206 0.88 -39.91 11.09
CA GLY A 206 0.12 -40.92 11.83
C GLY A 206 -0.91 -40.27 12.76
N GLY A 207 -2.20 -40.32 12.41
CA GLY A 207 -3.31 -39.89 13.24
C GLY A 207 -3.59 -38.40 13.28
N SER A 208 -3.02 -37.56 12.40
CA SER A 208 -3.29 -36.12 12.34
C SER A 208 -4.53 -35.82 11.49
N ASN A 209 -5.33 -34.86 11.95
CA ASN A 209 -6.49 -34.33 11.23
C ASN A 209 -6.04 -33.70 9.89
N LEU A 210 -6.75 -34.05 8.81
CA LEU A 210 -6.45 -33.58 7.45
C LEU A 210 -7.27 -32.33 7.12
N PHE A 211 -7.13 -31.26 7.90
CA PHE A 211 -7.89 -30.01 7.67
C PHE A 211 -7.59 -29.41 6.31
N VAL A 212 -8.58 -29.38 5.43
CA VAL A 212 -8.53 -28.66 4.16
C VAL A 212 -9.20 -27.30 4.35
N ASN A 213 -8.40 -26.28 4.68
CA ASN A 213 -8.90 -24.96 5.05
C ASN A 213 -9.29 -24.10 3.85
N SER A 214 -8.56 -24.25 2.75
CA SER A 214 -8.73 -23.41 1.56
C SER A 214 -8.55 -24.20 0.28
N LEU A 215 -9.38 -23.90 -0.70
CA LEU A 215 -9.32 -24.45 -2.06
C LEU A 215 -9.34 -23.31 -3.06
N LEU A 216 -8.57 -23.43 -4.15
CA LEU A 216 -8.53 -22.46 -5.23
C LEU A 216 -8.34 -23.17 -6.58
N GLU A 217 -9.20 -22.89 -7.55
CA GLU A 217 -9.00 -23.31 -8.93
C GLU A 217 -8.01 -22.37 -9.62
N ASP A 218 -7.00 -22.95 -10.24
CA ASP A 218 -6.04 -22.26 -11.10
C ASP A 218 -6.20 -22.79 -12.53
N THR A 219 -6.91 -22.03 -13.34
CA THR A 219 -7.22 -22.43 -14.71
C THR A 219 -6.03 -22.32 -15.65
N THR A 220 -5.08 -21.44 -15.36
CA THR A 220 -3.84 -21.28 -16.14
C THR A 220 -2.93 -22.49 -15.96
N ARG A 221 -2.80 -22.96 -14.70
CA ARG A 221 -1.99 -24.14 -14.37
C ARG A 221 -2.79 -25.44 -14.45
N GLN A 222 -4.09 -25.38 -14.76
CA GLN A 222 -5.02 -26.52 -14.82
C GLN A 222 -4.97 -27.37 -13.55
N CYS A 223 -5.00 -26.72 -12.39
CA CYS A 223 -4.91 -27.39 -11.12
C CYS A 223 -5.84 -26.79 -10.06
N ILE A 224 -5.99 -27.51 -8.97
CA ILE A 224 -6.61 -27.04 -7.74
C ILE A 224 -5.52 -26.94 -6.68
N TRP A 225 -5.36 -25.75 -6.12
CA TRP A 225 -4.52 -25.51 -4.96
C TRP A 225 -5.28 -25.89 -3.69
N ILE A 226 -4.63 -26.64 -2.80
CA ILE A 226 -5.20 -27.17 -1.57
C ILE A 226 -4.37 -26.66 -0.40
N GLY A 227 -4.92 -25.71 0.36
CA GLY A 227 -4.30 -25.12 1.54
C GLY A 227 -4.73 -25.86 2.80
N MET A 228 -3.75 -26.32 3.58
CA MET A 228 -3.94 -27.12 4.78
C MET A 228 -3.09 -26.55 5.93
N GLU A 229 -3.19 -27.17 7.10
CA GLU A 229 -2.29 -26.93 8.20
C GLU A 229 -0.92 -27.56 7.91
N GLY A 230 0.08 -26.71 7.62
CA GLY A 230 1.46 -27.11 7.35
C GLY A 230 1.73 -27.64 5.94
N TYR A 231 0.75 -27.60 5.04
CA TYR A 231 0.91 -28.12 3.68
C TYR A 231 0.19 -27.26 2.64
N LEU A 232 0.82 -27.12 1.48
CA LEU A 232 0.20 -26.67 0.24
C LEU A 232 0.35 -27.77 -0.82
N PHE A 233 -0.75 -28.16 -1.44
CA PHE A 233 -0.72 -29.10 -2.56
C PHE A 233 -1.23 -28.45 -3.84
N GLN A 234 -0.62 -28.86 -4.95
CA GLN A 234 -1.11 -28.64 -6.30
C GLN A 234 -1.70 -29.95 -6.82
N TYR A 235 -2.99 -29.98 -7.07
CA TYR A 235 -3.72 -31.15 -7.57
C TYR A 235 -4.15 -30.93 -9.01
N ASN A 236 -3.72 -31.82 -9.92
CA ASN A 236 -4.21 -31.84 -11.29
C ASN A 236 -5.38 -32.88 -11.39
N PRO A 237 -6.64 -32.42 -11.55
CA PRO A 237 -7.79 -33.33 -11.55
C PRO A 237 -7.88 -34.19 -12.80
N THR A 238 -7.24 -33.82 -13.93
CA THR A 238 -7.29 -34.54 -15.20
C THR A 238 -6.47 -35.82 -15.15
N ILE A 239 -5.29 -35.78 -14.52
CA ILE A 239 -4.38 -36.94 -14.44
C ILE A 239 -4.31 -37.54 -13.04
N GLY A 240 -4.99 -36.91 -12.06
CA GLY A 240 -5.01 -37.35 -10.66
C GLY A 240 -3.67 -37.16 -9.92
N GLU A 241 -2.77 -36.36 -10.44
CA GLU A 241 -1.46 -36.12 -9.84
C GLU A 241 -1.54 -35.03 -8.74
N MET A 242 -0.84 -35.29 -7.63
CA MET A 242 -0.75 -34.37 -6.52
C MET A 242 0.71 -34.09 -6.16
N LYS A 243 1.10 -32.81 -6.19
CA LYS A 243 2.44 -32.31 -5.86
C LYS A 243 2.39 -31.51 -4.56
N ALA A 244 3.24 -31.83 -3.60
CA ALA A 244 3.42 -31.04 -2.38
C ALA A 244 4.38 -29.90 -2.61
N ILE A 245 4.08 -28.73 -2.03
CA ILE A 245 4.97 -27.56 -1.98
C ILE A 245 5.52 -27.47 -0.56
N GLU A 246 6.79 -27.80 -0.38
CA GLU A 246 7.38 -28.06 0.95
C GLU A 246 7.64 -26.82 1.81
N VAL A 247 7.54 -25.61 1.25
CA VAL A 247 7.93 -24.35 1.92
C VAL A 247 7.01 -23.97 3.08
N PHE A 248 5.83 -24.60 3.20
CA PHE A 248 4.79 -24.21 4.16
C PHE A 248 4.80 -25.03 5.47
N HIS A 249 5.87 -25.72 5.78
CA HIS A 249 5.96 -26.51 7.02
C HIS A 249 5.67 -25.65 8.25
N ASN A 250 4.70 -26.08 9.05
CA ASN A 250 4.22 -25.47 10.30
C ASN A 250 3.35 -24.20 10.19
N ASN A 251 3.00 -23.71 8.99
CA ASN A 251 2.07 -22.59 8.86
C ASN A 251 0.69 -23.10 8.45
N SER A 252 -0.36 -22.60 9.09
CA SER A 252 -1.74 -22.92 8.70
C SER A 252 -2.16 -22.00 7.55
N ILE A 253 -2.38 -22.58 6.36
CA ILE A 253 -2.91 -21.82 5.21
C ILE A 253 -4.41 -21.65 5.41
N LYS A 254 -4.86 -20.40 5.50
CA LYS A 254 -6.26 -20.05 5.77
C LYS A 254 -7.00 -19.61 4.51
N SER A 255 -6.29 -18.98 3.58
CA SER A 255 -6.89 -18.49 2.34
C SER A 255 -5.87 -18.52 1.19
N LEU A 256 -6.37 -18.79 -0.02
CA LEU A 256 -5.61 -18.82 -1.27
C LEU A 256 -6.28 -17.89 -2.28
N ALA A 257 -5.48 -17.17 -3.07
CA ALA A 257 -5.94 -16.38 -4.20
C ALA A 257 -4.87 -16.30 -5.29
N LEU A 258 -5.26 -15.86 -6.50
CA LEU A 258 -4.33 -15.42 -7.54
C LEU A 258 -4.36 -13.90 -7.63
N ASP A 259 -3.19 -13.29 -7.83
CA ASP A 259 -3.12 -11.87 -8.17
C ASP A 259 -3.27 -11.62 -9.68
N GLY A 260 -3.24 -10.34 -10.09
CA GLY A 260 -3.38 -9.95 -11.50
C GLY A 260 -2.25 -10.44 -12.41
N ASP A 261 -1.12 -10.86 -11.84
CA ASP A 261 0.04 -11.43 -12.55
C ASP A 261 0.07 -12.98 -12.43
N GLU A 262 -1.03 -13.59 -11.98
CA GLU A 262 -1.19 -15.03 -11.75
C GLU A 262 -0.23 -15.63 -10.71
N ASN A 263 0.33 -14.81 -9.80
CA ASN A 263 1.07 -15.34 -8.65
C ASN A 263 0.09 -15.92 -7.63
N LEU A 264 0.46 -17.07 -7.05
CA LEU A 264 -0.32 -17.64 -5.97
C LEU A 264 -0.02 -16.94 -4.65
N LEU A 265 -1.07 -16.45 -4.01
CA LEU A 265 -1.06 -15.84 -2.70
C LEU A 265 -1.58 -16.81 -1.66
N ALA A 266 -0.82 -17.04 -0.60
CA ALA A 266 -1.24 -17.86 0.52
C ALA A 266 -1.23 -17.04 1.82
N GLY A 267 -2.42 -16.77 2.35
CA GLY A 267 -2.63 -16.14 3.65
C GLY A 267 -2.54 -17.19 4.75
N THR A 268 -1.69 -16.93 5.73
CA THR A 268 -1.39 -17.89 6.80
C THR A 268 -1.59 -17.26 8.18
N ASP A 269 -1.30 -18.01 9.22
CA ASP A 269 -1.15 -17.51 10.60
C ASP A 269 0.20 -16.81 10.86
N ASN A 270 1.07 -16.78 9.85
CA ASN A 270 2.39 -16.14 9.89
C ASN A 270 2.68 -15.26 8.68
N GLY A 271 1.71 -14.45 8.23
CA GLY A 271 1.85 -13.50 7.12
C GLY A 271 1.40 -14.02 5.77
N LEU A 272 1.74 -13.26 4.75
CA LEU A 272 1.45 -13.53 3.35
C LEU A 272 2.64 -14.17 2.65
N TYR A 273 2.41 -15.28 1.98
CA TYR A 273 3.36 -15.89 1.06
C TYR A 273 2.94 -15.64 -0.38
N VAL A 274 3.88 -15.18 -1.21
CA VAL A 274 3.69 -14.96 -2.65
C VAL A 274 4.55 -15.95 -3.42
N TYR A 275 3.91 -16.87 -4.12
CA TYR A 275 4.57 -17.91 -4.89
C TYR A 275 4.53 -17.56 -6.38
N GLN A 276 5.71 -17.34 -6.97
CA GLN A 276 5.89 -16.99 -8.37
C GLN A 276 6.38 -18.22 -9.15
N ASN A 277 5.50 -18.85 -9.93
CA ASN A 277 5.81 -19.84 -10.99
C ASN A 277 7.09 -20.67 -10.78
N ASP A 278 7.07 -21.62 -9.86
CA ASP A 278 8.16 -22.58 -9.60
C ASP A 278 9.56 -21.95 -9.43
N LYS A 279 9.66 -20.62 -9.32
CA LYS A 279 10.91 -19.91 -9.06
C LYS A 279 11.00 -19.55 -7.58
N GLU A 280 11.95 -20.11 -6.90
CA GLU A 280 12.39 -19.59 -5.62
C GLU A 280 13.18 -18.28 -5.81
N PRO A 281 13.12 -17.33 -4.86
CA PRO A 281 12.52 -17.49 -3.55
C PRO A 281 11.06 -17.06 -3.48
N LEU A 282 10.29 -17.81 -2.72
CA LEU A 282 8.99 -17.41 -2.22
C LEU A 282 9.12 -16.10 -1.43
N GLN A 283 8.34 -15.08 -1.76
CA GLN A 283 8.29 -13.87 -0.93
C GLN A 283 7.45 -14.16 0.32
N HIS A 284 8.00 -13.82 1.49
CA HIS A 284 7.30 -13.91 2.76
C HIS A 284 7.18 -12.51 3.39
N ILE A 285 5.96 -12.06 3.58
CA ILE A 285 5.61 -10.72 4.01
C ILE A 285 4.92 -10.79 5.37
N ILE A 286 5.49 -10.07 6.34
CA ILE A 286 5.01 -10.04 7.71
C ILE A 286 4.76 -8.60 8.17
N HIS A 287 4.02 -8.46 9.26
CA HIS A 287 3.84 -7.19 9.94
C HIS A 287 5.17 -6.64 10.48
N ASP A 288 5.45 -5.35 10.23
CA ASP A 288 6.54 -4.59 10.83
C ASP A 288 5.98 -3.35 11.53
N SER A 289 6.00 -3.33 12.85
CA SER A 289 5.47 -2.21 13.66
C SER A 289 6.17 -0.86 13.41
N ARG A 290 7.34 -0.86 12.78
CA ARG A 290 8.08 0.35 12.37
C ARG A 290 7.62 0.91 11.02
N ASN A 291 6.84 0.14 10.28
CA ASN A 291 6.33 0.51 8.97
C ASN A 291 4.79 0.55 9.00
N ILE A 292 4.21 1.75 9.01
CA ILE A 292 2.76 1.97 9.04
C ILE A 292 2.03 1.41 7.81
N GLN A 293 2.76 1.09 6.75
CA GLN A 293 2.24 0.48 5.53
C GLN A 293 2.62 -1.00 5.41
N SER A 294 3.11 -1.63 6.46
CA SER A 294 3.20 -3.09 6.52
C SER A 294 1.81 -3.71 6.74
N LEU A 295 1.73 -5.03 6.69
CA LEU A 295 0.51 -5.75 7.07
C LEU A 295 -0.02 -5.26 8.42
N THR A 296 -1.34 -5.15 8.56
CA THR A 296 -1.98 -4.81 9.84
C THR A 296 -1.73 -5.88 10.91
N ASN A 297 -1.68 -7.16 10.49
CA ASN A 297 -1.41 -8.31 11.37
C ASN A 297 -0.88 -9.49 10.55
N ASN A 298 -0.18 -10.45 11.20
CA ASN A 298 0.35 -11.65 10.55
C ASN A 298 -0.70 -12.74 10.30
N ILE A 299 -1.83 -12.73 11.02
CA ILE A 299 -2.90 -13.71 10.80
C ILE A 299 -3.80 -13.20 9.69
N ILE A 300 -3.77 -13.86 8.53
CA ILE A 300 -4.56 -13.53 7.35
C ILE A 300 -5.67 -14.55 7.20
N TRP A 301 -6.92 -14.14 7.41
CA TRP A 301 -8.10 -15.01 7.32
C TRP A 301 -8.64 -15.13 5.91
N ASN A 302 -8.57 -14.05 5.14
CA ASN A 302 -9.11 -14.03 3.78
C ASN A 302 -8.24 -13.19 2.85
N ILE A 303 -8.11 -13.64 1.62
CA ILE A 303 -7.52 -12.91 0.49
C ILE A 303 -8.59 -12.77 -0.57
N PHE A 304 -8.77 -11.56 -1.08
CA PHE A 304 -9.71 -11.26 -2.15
C PHE A 304 -9.04 -10.39 -3.21
N SER A 305 -9.19 -10.78 -4.48
CA SER A 305 -8.79 -9.96 -5.63
C SER A 305 -10.04 -9.30 -6.19
N ASP A 306 -10.08 -7.97 -6.20
CA ASP A 306 -11.20 -7.22 -6.75
C ASP A 306 -11.15 -7.12 -8.30
N GLN A 307 -12.15 -6.47 -8.90
CA GLN A 307 -12.26 -6.33 -10.37
C GLN A 307 -11.12 -5.49 -10.97
N GLU A 308 -10.48 -4.63 -10.17
CA GLU A 308 -9.32 -3.83 -10.54
C GLU A 308 -7.98 -4.55 -10.25
N HIS A 309 -8.04 -5.83 -9.84
CA HIS A 309 -6.89 -6.65 -9.43
C HIS A 309 -6.17 -6.15 -8.16
N ASN A 310 -6.79 -5.27 -7.36
CA ASN A 310 -6.26 -4.96 -6.04
C ASN A 310 -6.40 -6.16 -5.12
N ILE A 311 -5.45 -6.34 -4.20
CA ILE A 311 -5.45 -7.47 -3.26
C ILE A 311 -5.84 -6.97 -1.87
N TRP A 312 -6.95 -7.49 -1.38
CA TRP A 312 -7.52 -7.24 -0.06
C TRP A 312 -7.15 -8.37 0.88
N LEU A 313 -6.51 -8.06 1.98
CA LEU A 313 -6.12 -9.02 3.01
C LEU A 313 -6.92 -8.74 4.29
N GLY A 314 -7.79 -9.66 4.64
CA GLY A 314 -8.53 -9.63 5.90
C GLY A 314 -7.71 -10.27 7.00
N THR A 315 -7.40 -9.51 8.05
CA THR A 315 -6.54 -9.94 9.14
C THR A 315 -7.28 -9.95 10.49
N ASP A 316 -6.59 -10.35 11.57
CA ASP A 316 -7.09 -10.21 12.94
C ASP A 316 -7.23 -8.75 13.39
N TYR A 317 -6.62 -7.81 12.67
CA TYR A 317 -6.55 -6.40 13.06
C TYR A 317 -6.85 -5.44 11.89
N GLY A 318 -7.96 -5.65 11.19
CA GLY A 318 -8.36 -4.81 10.05
C GLY A 318 -7.92 -5.34 8.70
N ILE A 319 -7.87 -4.46 7.72
CA ILE A 319 -7.66 -4.76 6.31
C ILE A 319 -6.31 -4.19 5.86
N SER A 320 -5.55 -4.95 5.09
CA SER A 320 -4.38 -4.48 4.35
C SER A 320 -4.68 -4.57 2.85
N LEU A 321 -4.73 -3.42 2.17
CA LEU A 321 -5.04 -3.32 0.75
C LEU A 321 -3.77 -3.06 -0.05
N SER A 322 -3.41 -3.98 -0.95
CA SER A 322 -2.35 -3.77 -1.95
C SER A 322 -2.97 -3.38 -3.29
N ARG A 323 -2.66 -2.18 -3.78
CA ARG A 323 -3.22 -1.68 -5.05
C ARG A 323 -2.44 -2.19 -6.24
N TYR A 324 -3.17 -2.69 -7.23
CA TYR A 324 -2.63 -3.02 -8.55
C TYR A 324 -2.45 -1.72 -9.35
N ASN A 325 -1.32 -1.56 -10.03
CA ASN A 325 -1.01 -0.36 -10.84
C ASN A 325 -1.02 0.98 -10.09
N SER A 326 -0.59 1.01 -8.84
CA SER A 326 -0.39 2.30 -8.18
C SER A 326 0.68 3.12 -8.91
N ALA A 327 0.28 4.28 -9.46
CA ALA A 327 1.18 5.21 -10.11
C ALA A 327 2.17 5.86 -9.13
N LEU A 328 1.89 5.81 -7.83
CA LEU A 328 2.71 6.37 -6.76
C LEU A 328 3.19 5.26 -5.84
N GLN A 329 4.50 5.25 -5.62
CA GLN A 329 5.12 4.38 -4.64
C GLN A 329 5.45 5.19 -3.39
N PHE A 330 4.92 4.77 -2.24
CA PHE A 330 5.36 5.29 -0.96
C PHE A 330 6.60 4.54 -0.49
N VAL A 331 7.66 5.27 -0.17
CA VAL A 331 8.88 4.71 0.40
C VAL A 331 9.01 5.24 1.82
N PRO A 332 8.77 4.42 2.86
CA PRO A 332 8.96 4.84 4.24
C PRO A 332 10.41 5.24 4.49
N ILE A 333 10.61 6.34 5.19
CA ILE A 333 11.97 6.79 5.52
C ILE A 333 12.76 5.74 6.31
N SER A 334 12.07 4.90 7.08
CA SER A 334 12.68 3.78 7.81
C SER A 334 13.30 2.72 6.91
N GLN A 335 12.80 2.53 5.68
CA GLN A 335 13.44 1.66 4.68
C GLN A 335 14.77 2.23 4.20
N ILE A 336 14.85 3.57 4.07
CA ILE A 336 16.05 4.28 3.61
C ILE A 336 17.09 4.36 4.73
N THR A 337 16.65 4.63 5.95
CA THR A 337 17.54 4.95 7.07
C THR A 337 17.72 3.82 8.07
N GLY A 338 16.83 2.83 8.07
CA GLY A 338 16.78 1.77 9.07
C GLY A 338 16.24 2.22 10.43
N THR A 339 15.79 3.48 10.56
CA THR A 339 15.28 4.05 11.82
C THR A 339 13.91 4.69 11.61
N GLY A 340 13.00 4.51 12.55
CA GLY A 340 11.69 5.17 12.60
C GLY A 340 11.76 6.59 13.16
N ASP A 341 12.53 7.46 12.51
CA ASP A 341 12.81 8.82 12.95
C ASP A 341 11.68 9.75 12.47
N GLY A 342 10.97 10.41 13.35
CA GLY A 342 9.82 11.28 13.06
C GLY A 342 10.16 12.56 12.28
N ASN A 343 10.95 12.45 11.22
CA ASN A 343 11.38 13.58 10.41
C ASN A 343 10.23 14.04 9.49
N GLN A 344 9.91 15.32 9.54
CA GLN A 344 8.99 15.96 8.60
C GLN A 344 9.82 16.62 7.49
N PHE A 345 9.62 16.19 6.24
CA PHE A 345 10.36 16.70 5.11
C PHE A 345 9.72 17.95 4.52
N TYR A 346 10.53 18.96 4.22
CA TYR A 346 10.11 20.23 3.60
C TYR A 346 10.70 20.42 2.22
N SER A 347 11.83 19.78 1.93
CA SER A 347 12.55 19.96 0.67
C SER A 347 13.07 18.64 0.14
N LEU A 348 12.84 18.43 -1.15
CA LEU A 348 13.36 17.31 -1.92
C LEU A 348 14.11 17.88 -3.12
N PHE A 349 15.31 17.38 -3.37
CA PHE A 349 16.13 17.81 -4.49
C PHE A 349 16.95 16.64 -5.05
N ARG A 350 17.10 16.60 -6.38
CA ARG A 350 18.04 15.71 -7.05
C ARG A 350 19.12 16.56 -7.70
N ASP A 351 20.37 16.41 -7.27
CA ASP A 351 21.49 17.18 -7.81
C ASP A 351 21.96 16.70 -9.17
N SER A 352 22.78 17.50 -9.85
CA SER A 352 23.34 17.18 -11.17
C SER A 352 24.26 15.94 -11.16
N LYS A 353 24.72 15.51 -9.98
CA LYS A 353 25.54 14.30 -9.79
C LYS A 353 24.70 13.04 -9.54
N GLY A 354 23.37 13.19 -9.49
CA GLY A 354 22.41 12.10 -9.37
C GLY A 354 22.07 11.70 -7.94
N PHE A 355 22.57 12.42 -6.92
CA PHE A 355 22.17 12.19 -5.53
C PHE A 355 20.81 12.79 -5.23
N TYR A 356 20.04 12.10 -4.40
CA TYR A 356 18.78 12.59 -3.82
C TYR A 356 19.05 13.16 -2.43
N TRP A 357 18.46 14.33 -2.16
CA TRP A 357 18.60 15.06 -0.92
C TRP A 357 17.23 15.33 -0.32
N PHE A 358 17.00 14.84 0.88
CA PHE A 358 15.76 15.06 1.63
C PHE A 358 16.06 15.90 2.86
N GLY A 359 15.51 17.09 2.89
CA GLY A 359 15.64 18.03 4.00
C GLY A 359 14.38 18.15 4.83
N GLY A 360 14.51 18.07 6.15
CA GLY A 360 13.38 18.10 7.07
C GLY A 360 13.68 18.73 8.42
N THR A 361 12.90 18.34 9.44
CA THR A 361 13.06 18.85 10.82
C THR A 361 14.30 18.32 11.52
N ASN A 362 14.88 17.21 11.07
CA ASN A 362 15.96 16.50 11.72
C ASN A 362 17.18 16.27 10.81
N GLY A 363 17.60 17.34 10.11
CA GLY A 363 18.75 17.32 9.21
C GLY A 363 18.40 17.00 7.77
N VAL A 364 19.42 16.69 6.98
CA VAL A 364 19.30 16.30 5.57
C VAL A 364 19.85 14.90 5.37
N ILE A 365 19.19 14.13 4.49
CA ILE A 365 19.60 12.79 4.08
C ILE A 365 20.01 12.86 2.62
N ARG A 366 21.17 12.25 2.30
CA ARG A 366 21.62 12.02 0.93
C ARG A 366 21.60 10.54 0.62
N PHE A 367 21.13 10.15 -0.56
CA PHE A 367 21.18 8.77 -1.06
C PHE A 367 21.23 8.71 -2.59
N THR A 368 21.60 7.54 -3.14
CA THR A 368 21.89 7.38 -4.58
C THR A 368 20.73 6.85 -5.39
N HIS A 369 19.76 6.18 -4.77
CA HIS A 369 18.64 5.56 -5.46
C HIS A 369 17.30 6.02 -4.88
N PRO A 370 16.28 6.37 -5.71
CA PRO A 370 15.00 6.92 -5.22
C PRO A 370 14.21 5.95 -4.33
N ALA A 371 14.36 4.64 -4.53
CA ALA A 371 13.75 3.63 -3.66
C ALA A 371 14.52 3.43 -2.34
N GLY A 372 15.67 4.10 -2.18
CA GLY A 372 16.52 4.03 -0.99
C GLY A 372 17.11 2.64 -0.73
N ASN A 373 18.34 2.64 -0.24
CA ASN A 373 18.92 1.49 0.42
C ASN A 373 19.52 2.00 1.72
N LYS A 374 19.19 1.39 2.85
CA LYS A 374 19.69 1.81 4.18
C LYS A 374 21.24 1.87 4.27
N HIS A 375 21.93 1.20 3.37
CA HIS A 375 23.40 1.23 3.28
C HIS A 375 23.94 2.45 2.54
N ASP A 376 23.11 3.16 1.75
CA ASP A 376 23.51 4.31 0.94
C ASP A 376 23.10 5.65 1.56
N ALA A 377 22.27 5.64 2.60
CA ALA A 377 21.76 6.84 3.23
C ALA A 377 22.81 7.46 4.16
N ILE A 378 23.19 8.70 3.87
CA ILE A 378 24.08 9.48 4.71
C ILE A 378 23.28 10.62 5.35
N TRP A 379 23.34 10.71 6.68
CA TRP A 379 22.75 11.77 7.46
C TRP A 379 23.74 12.91 7.70
N TYR A 380 23.24 14.14 7.62
CA TYR A 380 23.95 15.34 7.99
C TYR A 380 23.12 16.10 9.00
N ARG A 381 23.69 16.39 10.18
CA ARG A 381 23.00 17.01 11.31
C ARG A 381 23.86 18.06 12.00
N MET A 382 23.21 18.99 12.70
CA MET A 382 23.90 19.89 13.61
C MET A 382 24.55 19.10 14.73
N GLY A 383 25.82 19.41 15.01
CA GLY A 383 26.59 18.70 16.04
C GLY A 383 27.22 17.38 15.61
N ASP A 384 26.99 16.92 14.38
CA ASP A 384 27.75 15.82 13.82
C ASP A 384 29.20 16.24 13.64
N LYS A 385 30.15 15.47 14.21
CA LYS A 385 31.58 15.79 14.14
C LYS A 385 32.16 15.65 12.73
N ASN A 386 31.56 14.79 11.92
CA ASN A 386 32.05 14.49 10.59
C ASN A 386 31.37 15.35 9.52
N HIS A 387 30.11 15.72 9.74
CA HIS A 387 29.25 16.35 8.73
C HIS A 387 28.36 17.47 9.32
N PRO A 388 28.96 18.50 9.92
CA PRO A 388 28.19 19.50 10.67
C PRO A 388 27.32 20.37 9.75
N LEU A 389 26.03 20.48 10.09
CA LEU A 389 25.12 21.51 9.58
C LEU A 389 25.00 22.66 10.58
N SER A 390 24.66 23.85 10.10
CA SER A 390 24.38 25.00 10.97
C SER A 390 23.12 24.81 11.84
N HIS A 391 22.13 24.05 11.33
CA HIS A 391 20.89 23.72 12.04
C HIS A 391 20.22 22.49 11.47
N ASN A 392 19.46 21.75 12.29
CA ASN A 392 18.76 20.52 11.84
C ASN A 392 17.51 20.80 10.99
N ARG A 393 16.90 21.98 11.11
CA ARG A 393 15.71 22.30 10.32
C ARG A 393 16.11 22.84 8.96
N ILE A 394 15.88 22.00 7.94
CA ILE A 394 16.16 22.31 6.53
C ILE A 394 14.92 22.94 5.92
N ARG A 395 15.07 24.06 5.24
CA ARG A 395 13.96 24.78 4.60
C ARG A 395 13.96 24.64 3.10
N HIS A 396 15.12 24.78 2.46
CA HIS A 396 15.25 24.71 1.01
C HIS A 396 16.60 24.09 0.63
N ILE A 397 16.60 23.36 -0.48
CA ILE A 397 17.80 22.79 -1.11
C ILE A 397 17.82 23.27 -2.55
N TYR A 398 18.96 23.79 -2.99
CA TYR A 398 19.12 24.41 -4.28
C TYR A 398 20.51 24.13 -4.86
N GLU A 399 20.61 23.85 -6.16
CA GLU A 399 21.86 23.73 -6.88
C GLU A 399 22.00 24.93 -7.83
N ASP A 400 23.11 25.65 -7.75
CA ASP A 400 23.40 26.79 -8.62
C ASP A 400 23.90 26.32 -10.00
N ARG A 401 24.07 27.25 -10.95
CA ARG A 401 24.51 26.96 -12.31
C ARG A 401 25.92 26.36 -12.40
N GLU A 402 26.73 26.53 -11.36
CA GLU A 402 28.06 25.94 -11.23
C GLU A 402 28.04 24.61 -10.47
N GLN A 403 26.84 24.04 -10.28
CA GLN A 403 26.63 22.76 -9.60
C GLN A 403 27.09 22.76 -8.14
N GLN A 404 27.05 23.95 -7.47
CA GLN A 404 27.23 24.03 -6.04
C GLN A 404 25.90 23.80 -5.34
N LEU A 405 25.86 22.88 -4.39
CA LEU A 405 24.65 22.61 -3.62
C LEU A 405 24.58 23.50 -2.38
N TRP A 406 23.49 24.22 -2.25
CA TRP A 406 23.19 25.13 -1.16
C TRP A 406 22.00 24.65 -0.36
N ILE A 407 22.07 24.76 0.96
CA ILE A 407 21.01 24.38 1.88
C ILE A 407 20.67 25.53 2.80
N ALA A 408 19.41 25.97 2.75
CA ALA A 408 18.84 26.96 3.68
C ALA A 408 18.33 26.27 4.94
N THR A 409 18.69 26.80 6.08
CA THR A 409 18.31 26.28 7.41
C THR A 409 17.90 27.41 8.36
N ASP A 410 17.34 27.04 9.53
CA ASP A 410 17.09 28.03 10.59
C ASP A 410 18.38 28.62 11.17
N GLY A 411 19.55 28.08 10.87
CA GLY A 411 20.87 28.60 11.24
C GLY A 411 21.64 29.25 10.09
N SER A 412 20.96 29.82 9.08
CA SER A 412 21.52 30.42 7.86
C SER A 412 21.74 29.43 6.71
N ILE A 413 22.64 29.70 5.79
CA ILE A 413 22.89 28.85 4.62
C ILE A 413 24.16 28.02 4.74
N ASN A 414 24.15 26.85 4.11
CA ASN A 414 25.28 25.95 4.06
C ASN A 414 25.57 25.57 2.60
N ARG A 415 26.83 25.45 2.20
CA ARG A 415 27.24 24.90 0.92
C ARG A 415 27.85 23.51 1.12
N TYR A 416 27.43 22.55 0.35
CA TYR A 416 28.03 21.21 0.35
C TYR A 416 29.29 21.16 -0.48
N ASP A 417 30.38 20.70 0.09
CA ASP A 417 31.63 20.44 -0.60
C ASP A 417 31.71 18.97 -0.98
N TYR A 418 31.60 18.69 -2.27
CA TYR A 418 31.65 17.33 -2.81
C TYR A 418 33.00 16.62 -2.68
N ASN A 419 34.11 17.36 -2.47
CA ASN A 419 35.43 16.77 -2.31
C ASN A 419 35.66 16.28 -0.88
N THR A 420 35.22 17.06 0.10
CA THR A 420 35.38 16.74 1.52
C THR A 420 34.16 16.03 2.11
N HIS A 421 33.05 16.01 1.37
CA HIS A 421 31.73 15.54 1.84
C HIS A 421 31.24 16.25 3.10
N GLN A 422 31.58 17.52 3.26
CA GLN A 422 31.21 18.35 4.41
C GLN A 422 30.43 19.58 4.01
N PHE A 423 29.74 20.20 4.97
CA PHE A 423 29.10 21.48 4.80
C PHE A 423 29.97 22.62 5.28
N VAL A 424 30.04 23.69 4.47
CA VAL A 424 30.60 24.96 4.86
C VAL A 424 29.43 25.89 5.21
N HIS A 425 29.42 26.38 6.44
CA HIS A 425 28.40 27.28 6.95
C HIS A 425 28.79 28.73 6.67
N TYR A 426 27.83 29.58 6.29
CA TYR A 426 28.02 30.99 6.03
C TYR A 426 27.13 31.83 6.96
N ASN A 427 27.72 32.81 7.66
CA ASN A 427 27.01 33.81 8.42
C ASN A 427 26.98 35.11 7.63
N ILE A 428 25.82 35.53 7.15
CA ILE A 428 25.64 36.69 6.30
C ILE A 428 24.83 37.71 7.08
N VAL A 429 25.31 38.96 7.07
CA VAL A 429 24.70 40.10 7.77
C VAL A 429 24.47 41.27 6.81
N ASP A 430 23.55 42.15 7.14
CA ASP A 430 23.39 43.43 6.44
C ASP A 430 24.54 44.41 6.77
N SER A 431 24.61 45.54 6.08
CA SER A 431 25.67 46.56 6.27
C SER A 431 25.70 47.16 7.67
N THR A 432 24.61 47.09 8.41
CA THR A 432 24.51 47.60 9.78
C THR A 432 24.80 46.55 10.85
N GLY A 433 24.80 45.27 10.48
CA GLY A 433 24.87 44.13 11.40
C GLY A 433 23.57 43.88 12.18
N THR A 434 22.47 44.56 11.81
CA THR A 434 21.18 44.45 12.50
C THR A 434 20.44 43.17 12.07
N TYR A 435 20.49 42.85 10.80
CA TYR A 435 19.84 41.69 10.22
C TYR A 435 20.85 40.64 9.76
N ASN A 436 20.45 39.39 9.82
CA ASN A 436 21.28 38.25 9.36
C ASN A 436 20.43 37.22 8.65
N THR A 437 21.09 36.22 8.04
CA THR A 437 20.44 35.14 7.29
C THR A 437 20.01 33.94 8.14
N ASN A 438 19.91 34.09 9.46
CA ASN A 438 19.26 33.07 10.28
C ASN A 438 17.79 32.92 9.85
N TRP A 439 17.27 31.72 9.98
CA TRP A 439 15.96 31.38 9.47
C TRP A 439 15.83 31.63 7.96
N ALA A 440 16.83 31.18 7.17
CA ALA A 440 16.77 31.19 5.73
C ALA A 440 15.72 30.15 5.24
N TYR A 441 14.74 30.67 4.50
CA TYR A 441 13.60 29.86 4.05
C TYR A 441 13.72 29.42 2.60
N TYR A 442 14.29 30.28 1.74
CA TYR A 442 14.40 30.04 0.31
C TYR A 442 15.65 30.69 -0.25
N LEU A 443 16.20 30.12 -1.31
CA LEU A 443 17.32 30.72 -2.04
C LEU A 443 17.28 30.32 -3.52
N PHE A 444 17.78 31.21 -4.38
CA PHE A 444 18.03 30.95 -5.81
C PHE A 444 19.19 31.84 -6.31
N GLU A 445 19.73 31.52 -7.50
CA GLU A 445 20.73 32.30 -8.20
C GLU A 445 20.08 33.10 -9.32
N ASP A 446 20.37 34.42 -9.39
CA ASP A 446 19.92 35.29 -10.48
C ASP A 446 20.76 35.17 -11.74
N THR A 447 20.41 35.92 -12.80
CA THR A 447 21.13 35.92 -14.07
C THR A 447 22.58 36.40 -13.98
N ASP A 448 22.90 37.24 -13.02
CA ASP A 448 24.22 37.82 -12.75
C ASP A 448 25.08 36.91 -11.85
N GLY A 449 24.59 35.76 -11.45
CA GLY A 449 25.31 34.81 -10.59
C GLY A 449 25.30 35.16 -9.11
N LYS A 450 24.40 36.05 -8.67
CA LYS A 450 24.21 36.36 -7.26
C LYS A 450 23.21 35.45 -6.60
N LEU A 451 23.44 35.09 -5.35
CA LEU A 451 22.47 34.36 -4.54
C LEU A 451 21.52 35.32 -3.84
N TRP A 452 20.24 35.05 -4.02
CA TRP A 452 19.13 35.68 -3.32
C TRP A 452 18.67 34.78 -2.18
N ILE A 453 18.64 35.25 -0.98
CA ILE A 453 18.34 34.47 0.23
C ILE A 453 17.19 35.15 0.97
N ALA A 454 16.05 34.50 0.98
CA ALA A 454 14.85 34.92 1.71
C ALA A 454 14.91 34.41 3.16
N THR A 455 14.59 35.28 4.12
CA THR A 455 14.61 34.92 5.53
C THR A 455 13.30 35.24 6.23
N CYS A 456 13.09 34.62 7.39
CA CYS A 456 11.88 34.83 8.18
C CYS A 456 11.86 36.21 8.89
N LEU A 457 13.01 36.78 9.24
CA LEU A 457 13.07 38.02 10.05
C LEU A 457 14.04 39.07 9.51
N GLY A 458 14.88 38.73 8.55
CA GLY A 458 15.92 39.59 8.01
C GLY A 458 15.59 40.20 6.64
N GLY A 459 14.45 39.91 6.04
CA GLY A 459 14.12 40.27 4.67
C GLY A 459 14.85 39.41 3.64
N ILE A 460 15.29 40.01 2.51
CA ILE A 460 15.99 39.34 1.43
C ILE A 460 17.43 39.84 1.37
N PHE A 461 18.38 38.91 1.37
CA PHE A 461 19.80 39.21 1.20
C PHE A 461 20.22 38.81 -0.21
N VAL A 462 21.02 39.69 -0.86
CA VAL A 462 21.63 39.44 -2.15
C VAL A 462 23.14 39.44 -1.99
N VAL A 463 23.81 38.38 -2.42
CA VAL A 463 25.26 38.20 -2.22
C VAL A 463 25.94 37.72 -3.50
N ASP A 464 27.14 38.21 -3.75
CA ASP A 464 28.05 37.65 -4.74
C ASP A 464 28.55 36.30 -4.23
N LYS A 465 28.13 35.20 -4.90
CA LYS A 465 28.43 33.86 -4.44
C LYS A 465 29.92 33.53 -4.43
N HIS A 466 30.70 34.09 -5.39
CA HIS A 466 32.13 33.82 -5.46
C HIS A 466 32.88 34.47 -4.29
N LYS A 467 32.54 35.73 -3.96
CA LYS A 467 33.09 36.40 -2.78
C LYS A 467 32.67 35.70 -1.48
N LEU A 468 31.41 35.25 -1.43
CA LEU A 468 30.91 34.46 -0.31
C LEU A 468 31.71 33.17 -0.12
N ILE A 469 31.95 32.41 -1.18
CA ILE A 469 32.75 31.17 -1.14
C ILE A 469 34.19 31.47 -0.67
N GLN A 470 34.80 32.55 -1.16
CA GLN A 470 36.15 32.98 -0.77
C GLN A 470 36.23 33.40 0.70
N SER A 471 35.12 33.83 1.31
CA SER A 471 35.09 34.17 2.73
C SER A 471 35.36 32.97 3.65
N ALA A 472 35.25 31.74 3.12
CA ALA A 472 35.54 30.49 3.81
C ALA A 472 34.80 30.32 5.14
N GLY A 473 33.53 30.75 5.20
CA GLY A 473 32.69 30.66 6.39
C GLY A 473 32.88 31.79 7.43
N ARG A 474 33.70 32.81 7.13
CA ARG A 474 33.74 34.03 7.94
C ARG A 474 32.45 34.81 7.76
N SER A 475 32.17 35.73 8.71
CA SER A 475 31.04 36.65 8.58
C SER A 475 31.18 37.47 7.29
N TYR A 476 30.11 37.52 6.49
CA TYR A 476 30.06 38.19 5.20
C TYR A 476 28.98 39.28 5.23
N VAL A 477 29.32 40.47 4.76
CA VAL A 477 28.35 41.56 4.60
C VAL A 477 27.70 41.41 3.23
N ALA A 478 26.38 41.32 3.18
CA ALA A 478 25.61 41.20 1.95
C ALA A 478 25.81 42.42 1.04
N ASP A 479 25.83 42.23 -0.27
CA ASP A 479 25.90 43.31 -1.25
C ASP A 479 24.63 44.18 -1.18
N GLN A 480 23.48 43.57 -0.92
CA GLN A 480 22.19 44.24 -0.73
C GLN A 480 21.35 43.52 0.32
N ASN A 481 20.51 44.26 1.05
CA ASN A 481 19.47 43.71 1.91
C ASN A 481 18.17 44.48 1.68
N TYR A 482 17.12 43.77 1.26
CA TYR A 482 15.77 44.31 1.12
C TYR A 482 14.97 44.01 2.39
N SER A 483 14.39 45.07 2.95
CA SER A 483 13.64 45.03 4.21
C SER A 483 12.43 45.96 4.14
N ILE A 484 11.68 46.08 5.23
CA ILE A 484 10.56 47.03 5.33
C ILE A 484 11.01 48.48 5.21
N HIS A 485 12.32 48.77 5.39
CA HIS A 485 12.87 50.13 5.31
C HIS A 485 13.18 50.56 3.87
N ASN A 486 13.22 49.61 2.92
CA ASN A 486 13.62 49.86 1.55
C ASN A 486 12.86 49.08 0.50
N GLY A 487 11.57 48.78 0.74
CA GLY A 487 10.66 48.32 -0.30
C GLY A 487 9.83 47.10 -0.04
N LEU A 488 10.13 46.29 0.99
CA LEU A 488 9.29 45.15 1.34
C LEU A 488 8.10 45.56 2.20
N SER A 489 6.94 44.93 1.95
CA SER A 489 5.74 45.10 2.78
C SER A 489 5.80 44.34 4.10
N GLY A 490 6.76 43.43 4.27
CA GLY A 490 6.97 42.64 5.47
C GLY A 490 8.33 41.95 5.50
N MET A 491 8.72 41.48 6.70
CA MET A 491 10.02 40.81 6.92
C MET A 491 9.94 39.28 6.88
N PHE A 492 8.73 38.71 6.97
CA PHE A 492 8.51 37.28 7.00
C PHE A 492 8.38 36.76 5.57
N ILE A 493 9.50 36.39 4.95
CA ILE A 493 9.53 35.92 3.57
C ILE A 493 9.44 34.38 3.56
N ASN A 494 8.42 33.86 2.89
CA ASN A 494 8.25 32.44 2.75
C ASN A 494 8.96 31.88 1.51
N GLN A 495 8.82 32.60 0.39
CA GLN A 495 9.38 32.17 -0.89
C GLN A 495 9.67 33.41 -1.77
N ILE A 496 10.68 33.25 -2.61
CA ILE A 496 11.01 34.20 -3.67
C ILE A 496 11.15 33.46 -4.99
N VAL A 497 10.57 34.00 -6.07
CA VAL A 497 10.56 33.34 -7.38
C VAL A 497 10.90 34.37 -8.46
N PRO A 498 11.97 34.16 -9.25
CA PRO A 498 12.22 34.95 -10.44
C PRO A 498 11.26 34.57 -11.54
N ASP A 499 10.77 35.55 -12.31
CA ASP A 499 10.04 35.32 -13.56
C ASP A 499 10.97 35.35 -14.80
N ALA A 500 10.40 35.05 -15.97
CA ALA A 500 11.16 35.04 -17.22
C ALA A 500 11.59 36.44 -17.69
N GLU A 501 11.02 37.49 -17.11
CA GLU A 501 11.28 38.90 -17.44
C GLU A 501 12.33 39.52 -16.50
N GLY A 502 12.81 38.75 -15.51
CA GLY A 502 13.81 39.18 -14.54
C GLY A 502 13.23 39.91 -13.33
N ASN A 503 11.92 39.84 -13.10
CA ASN A 503 11.33 40.32 -11.86
C ASN A 503 11.41 39.27 -10.77
N VAL A 504 11.44 39.67 -9.50
CA VAL A 504 11.36 38.78 -8.35
C VAL A 504 10.01 38.93 -7.64
N TRP A 505 9.27 37.87 -7.61
CA TRP A 505 8.02 37.75 -6.86
C TRP A 505 8.34 37.30 -5.43
N VAL A 506 7.80 38.02 -4.45
CA VAL A 506 8.08 37.79 -3.02
C VAL A 506 6.80 37.39 -2.32
N LEU A 507 6.73 36.15 -1.85
CA LEU A 507 5.61 35.62 -1.08
C LEU A 507 5.88 35.84 0.42
N LEU A 508 5.05 36.66 1.04
CA LEU A 508 5.14 36.99 2.45
C LEU A 508 4.27 36.05 3.29
N TYR A 509 4.77 35.60 4.42
CA TYR A 509 4.01 34.84 5.39
C TYR A 509 3.13 35.78 6.21
N ASN A 510 1.84 35.48 6.36
CA ASN A 510 0.87 36.31 7.09
C ASN A 510 0.61 37.73 6.55
N SER A 511 0.91 38.01 5.29
CA SER A 511 0.56 39.29 4.67
C SER A 511 -0.72 39.20 3.83
N LYS A 512 -1.31 40.38 3.54
CA LYS A 512 -2.51 40.46 2.66
C LYS A 512 -2.14 40.62 1.18
N GLY A 513 -0.87 40.45 0.79
CA GLY A 513 -0.41 40.68 -0.56
C GLY A 513 0.90 39.97 -0.91
N ILE A 514 1.34 40.23 -2.12
CA ILE A 514 2.61 39.75 -2.69
C ILE A 514 3.40 40.98 -3.10
N ASP A 515 4.68 41.03 -2.73
CA ASP A 515 5.56 42.07 -3.24
C ASP A 515 6.13 41.65 -4.60
N LEU A 516 6.22 42.60 -5.50
CA LEU A 516 6.87 42.46 -6.80
C LEU A 516 8.05 43.41 -6.91
N SER A 517 9.23 42.89 -7.12
CA SER A 517 10.39 43.69 -7.44
C SER A 517 10.25 44.25 -8.86
N LEU A 518 10.41 45.56 -8.99
CA LEU A 518 10.55 46.24 -10.30
C LEU A 518 12.02 46.34 -10.75
N ILE A 519 12.93 45.72 -10.04
CA ILE A 519 14.35 45.65 -10.35
C ILE A 519 14.56 44.43 -11.26
N HIS A 520 14.85 44.69 -12.53
CA HIS A 520 15.25 43.62 -13.46
C HIS A 520 16.56 42.99 -13.01
N ILE A 521 16.55 41.65 -12.84
CA ILE A 521 17.72 40.85 -12.46
C ILE A 521 18.36 40.28 -13.72
#